data_871fa4a87af31b6b46928b2c307a5c5d
#
_entry.id   871fa4a87af31b6b46928b2c307a5c5d
#
_cell.length_a   1.000
_cell.length_b   1.000
_cell.length_c   1.000
_cell.angle_alpha   90.00
_cell.angle_beta   90.00
_cell.angle_gamma   90.00
#
_symmetry.space_group_name_H-M   'P 1'
#
loop_
_entity.id
_entity.type
_entity.pdbx_description
1 polymer ?
#
loop_
_entity_poly.entity_id
_entity_poly.type
_entity_poly.pdbx_seq_one_letter_code
_entity_poly.pdbx_strand_id
1 'polypeptide(L)'
;MSSHSIFTRIINRELPSYIVCEDKENIAFLDINPLRKGHTLIVPKLQVDNIFSLNENSYNSLFSFAKRVAINMKKKITCDRIGMSVVGLDVPHAHIHLIPINSFEDMNFSKPTLKLTSEEMLNICELLKLTA
;
A
#
# COMPACT_ATOMS: atom_id res chain seq x y z
N MET A 1 10.98 -21.51 -12.86
CA MET A 1 10.75 -21.24 -11.44
C MET A 1 10.55 -19.75 -11.23
N SER A 2 9.42 -19.34 -10.73
CA SER A 2 9.19 -17.93 -10.48
C SER A 2 9.92 -17.49 -9.20
N SER A 3 10.58 -16.35 -9.24
CA SER A 3 11.21 -15.79 -8.06
C SER A 3 10.19 -14.99 -7.26
N HIS A 4 10.39 -14.92 -5.95
CA HIS A 4 9.54 -14.12 -5.09
C HIS A 4 9.75 -12.65 -5.35
N SER A 5 8.67 -11.90 -5.46
CA SER A 5 8.72 -10.43 -5.53
C SER A 5 9.20 -9.88 -4.19
N ILE A 6 9.64 -8.61 -4.21
CA ILE A 6 9.99 -7.93 -2.96
C ILE A 6 8.79 -7.91 -1.99
N PHE A 7 7.56 -7.81 -2.51
CA PHE A 7 6.36 -7.83 -1.66
C PHE A 7 6.11 -9.21 -1.04
N THR A 8 6.33 -10.30 -1.80
CA THR A 8 6.25 -11.65 -1.23
C THR A 8 7.26 -11.83 -0.11
N ARG A 9 8.45 -11.26 -0.26
CA ARG A 9 9.48 -11.33 0.78
C ARG A 9 9.07 -10.53 2.03
N ILE A 10 8.36 -9.42 1.87
CA ILE A 10 7.79 -8.67 2.99
C ILE A 10 6.69 -9.50 3.67
N ILE A 11 5.80 -10.11 2.89
CA ILE A 11 4.72 -10.96 3.40
C ILE A 11 5.29 -12.11 4.25
N ASN A 12 6.39 -12.70 3.79
CA ASN A 12 7.06 -13.82 4.48
C ASN A 12 7.99 -13.37 5.60
N ARG A 13 8.04 -12.07 5.91
CA ARG A 13 8.89 -11.49 6.96
C ARG A 13 10.39 -11.67 6.69
N GLU A 14 10.77 -11.85 5.43
CA GLU A 14 12.18 -11.90 5.01
C GLU A 14 12.79 -10.50 4.91
N LEU A 15 11.94 -9.49 4.69
CA LEU A 15 12.35 -8.08 4.65
C LEU A 15 11.51 -7.30 5.66
N PRO A 16 12.10 -6.32 6.35
CA PRO A 16 11.35 -5.47 7.26
C PRO A 16 10.42 -4.53 6.49
N SER A 17 9.31 -4.15 7.12
CA SER A 17 8.34 -3.26 6.54
C SER A 17 7.49 -2.63 7.65
N TYR A 18 6.82 -1.52 7.31
CA TYR A 18 5.92 -0.82 8.24
C TYR A 18 4.50 -1.27 7.97
N ILE A 19 4.08 -2.39 8.58
CA ILE A 19 2.79 -3.02 8.33
C ILE A 19 1.70 -2.28 9.08
N VAL A 20 0.68 -1.85 8.34
CA VAL A 20 -0.46 -1.10 8.84
C VAL A 20 -1.64 -2.02 9.18
N CYS A 21 -1.89 -3.00 8.34
CA CYS A 21 -3.02 -3.91 8.46
C CYS A 21 -2.73 -5.19 7.69
N GLU A 22 -3.28 -6.29 8.16
CA GLU A 22 -3.09 -7.58 7.49
C GLU A 22 -4.26 -8.49 7.81
N ASP A 23 -4.78 -9.17 6.80
CA ASP A 23 -5.72 -10.26 7.02
C ASP A 23 -5.18 -11.54 6.34
N LYS A 24 -6.02 -12.54 6.19
CA LYS A 24 -5.61 -13.83 5.63
C LYS A 24 -5.09 -13.70 4.20
N GLU A 25 -5.70 -12.83 3.40
CA GLU A 25 -5.44 -12.76 1.96
C GLU A 25 -4.66 -11.52 1.53
N ASN A 26 -4.65 -10.47 2.33
CA ASN A 26 -4.11 -9.18 1.93
C ASN A 26 -3.26 -8.56 3.04
N ILE A 27 -2.40 -7.63 2.63
CA ILE A 27 -1.54 -6.89 3.55
C ILE A 27 -1.44 -5.43 3.11
N ALA A 28 -1.35 -4.53 4.07
CA ALA A 28 -1.11 -3.11 3.84
C ALA A 28 0.15 -2.69 4.58
N PHE A 29 1.07 -2.03 3.87
CA PHE A 29 2.28 -1.48 4.49
C PHE A 29 2.65 -0.16 3.82
N LEU A 30 3.41 0.66 4.53
CA LEU A 30 3.81 1.96 4.01
C LEU A 30 4.82 1.81 2.88
N ASP A 31 4.69 2.67 1.87
CA ASP A 31 5.70 2.80 0.84
C ASP A 31 6.92 3.52 1.45
N ILE A 32 8.10 2.93 1.32
CA ILE A 32 9.34 3.52 1.86
C ILE A 32 9.86 4.67 1.00
N ASN A 33 9.30 4.83 -0.20
CA ASN A 33 9.57 5.97 -1.10
C ASN A 33 8.24 6.68 -1.38
N PRO A 34 7.63 7.30 -0.36
CA PRO A 34 6.26 7.80 -0.48
C PRO A 34 6.18 9.10 -1.27
N LEU A 35 5.08 9.28 -2.00
CA LEU A 35 4.76 10.57 -2.61
C LEU A 35 4.25 11.57 -1.57
N ARG A 36 3.58 11.06 -0.55
CA ARG A 36 3.06 11.84 0.58
C ARG A 36 3.20 11.02 1.85
N LYS A 37 3.25 11.68 2.99
CA LYS A 37 3.24 10.98 4.29
C LYS A 37 1.98 10.13 4.40
N GLY A 38 2.14 8.85 4.69
CA GLY A 38 1.02 7.92 4.78
C GLY A 38 0.71 7.17 3.49
N HIS A 39 1.47 7.38 2.43
CA HIS A 39 1.35 6.61 1.19
C HIS A 39 1.47 5.12 1.52
N THR A 40 0.38 4.39 1.34
CA THR A 40 0.24 2.99 1.74
C THR A 40 0.06 2.11 0.50
N LEU A 41 0.66 0.94 0.52
CA LEU A 41 0.49 -0.07 -0.52
C LEU A 41 -0.43 -1.17 -0.01
N ILE A 42 -1.38 -1.56 -0.86
CA ILE A 42 -2.32 -2.65 -0.58
C ILE A 42 -1.96 -3.79 -1.50
N VAL A 43 -1.61 -4.93 -0.93
CA VAL A 43 -0.98 -6.03 -1.68
C VAL A 43 -1.70 -7.34 -1.37
N PRO A 44 -2.11 -8.12 -2.41
CA PRO A 44 -2.61 -9.47 -2.18
C PRO A 44 -1.44 -10.37 -1.81
N LYS A 45 -1.65 -11.31 -0.90
CA LYS A 45 -0.59 -12.25 -0.50
C LYS A 45 -0.23 -13.20 -1.63
N LEU A 46 -1.18 -13.46 -2.53
CA LEU A 46 -0.94 -14.24 -3.74
C LEU A 46 -0.11 -13.39 -4.72
N GLN A 47 1.03 -13.92 -5.15
CA GLN A 47 1.89 -13.21 -6.09
C GLN A 47 1.36 -13.35 -7.51
N VAL A 48 0.70 -12.30 -8.01
CA VAL A 48 0.21 -12.17 -9.38
C VAL A 48 0.65 -10.80 -9.86
N ASP A 49 1.29 -10.73 -11.02
CA ASP A 49 1.88 -9.49 -11.52
C ASP A 49 0.82 -8.45 -11.86
N ASN A 50 -0.16 -8.83 -12.67
CA ASN A 50 -1.18 -7.91 -13.16
C ASN A 50 -2.45 -8.02 -12.32
N ILE A 51 -2.92 -6.89 -11.79
CA ILE A 51 -4.11 -6.87 -10.94
C ILE A 51 -5.34 -7.46 -11.64
N PHE A 52 -5.43 -7.30 -12.97
CA PHE A 52 -6.54 -7.82 -13.74
C PHE A 52 -6.45 -9.33 -14.01
N SER A 53 -5.32 -9.94 -13.64
CA SER A 53 -5.16 -11.40 -13.71
C SER A 53 -5.57 -12.10 -12.42
N LEU A 54 -5.91 -11.35 -11.36
CA LEU A 54 -6.48 -11.93 -10.15
C LEU A 54 -7.85 -12.53 -10.47
N ASN A 55 -8.17 -13.69 -9.87
CA ASN A 55 -9.53 -14.19 -9.96
C ASN A 55 -10.49 -13.22 -9.26
N GLU A 56 -11.77 -13.32 -9.56
CA GLU A 56 -12.76 -12.36 -9.10
C GLU A 56 -12.85 -12.29 -7.58
N ASN A 57 -12.75 -13.42 -6.89
CA ASN A 57 -12.79 -13.44 -5.43
C ASN A 57 -11.59 -12.71 -4.83
N SER A 58 -10.40 -12.97 -5.34
CA SER A 58 -9.18 -12.31 -4.86
C SER A 58 -9.18 -10.82 -5.19
N TYR A 59 -9.66 -10.46 -6.39
CA TYR A 59 -9.81 -9.07 -6.80
C TYR A 59 -10.77 -8.31 -5.87
N ASN A 60 -11.93 -8.88 -5.62
CA ASN A 60 -12.93 -8.26 -4.75
C ASN A 60 -12.43 -8.16 -3.30
N SER A 61 -11.75 -9.19 -2.81
CA SER A 61 -11.14 -9.19 -1.49
C SER A 61 -10.12 -8.08 -1.34
N LEU A 62 -9.26 -7.89 -2.34
CA LEU A 62 -8.23 -6.86 -2.33
C LEU A 62 -8.84 -5.45 -2.27
N PHE A 63 -9.84 -5.17 -3.10
CA PHE A 63 -10.48 -3.86 -3.13
C PHE A 63 -11.30 -3.59 -1.88
N SER A 64 -11.97 -4.60 -1.32
CA SER A 64 -12.68 -4.45 -0.04
C SER A 64 -11.71 -4.13 1.10
N PHE A 65 -10.57 -4.80 1.12
CA PHE A 65 -9.51 -4.54 2.09
C PHE A 65 -8.95 -3.11 1.93
N ALA A 66 -8.68 -2.71 0.68
CA ALA A 66 -8.21 -1.36 0.39
C ALA A 66 -9.19 -0.30 0.90
N LYS A 67 -10.49 -0.52 0.72
CA LYS A 67 -11.52 0.40 1.18
C LYS A 67 -11.46 0.60 2.70
N ARG A 68 -11.32 -0.49 3.46
CA ARG A 68 -11.22 -0.40 4.93
C ARG A 68 -9.99 0.38 5.36
N VAL A 69 -8.85 0.13 4.73
CA VAL A 69 -7.61 0.83 5.03
C VAL A 69 -7.73 2.31 4.67
N ALA A 70 -8.31 2.62 3.51
CA ALA A 70 -8.49 4.01 3.05
C ALA A 70 -9.39 4.81 4.00
N ILE A 71 -10.48 4.22 4.48
CA ILE A 71 -11.38 4.88 5.43
C ILE A 71 -10.63 5.21 6.72
N ASN A 72 -9.84 4.26 7.22
CA ASN A 72 -9.02 4.48 8.41
C ASN A 72 -8.00 5.61 8.19
N MET A 73 -7.32 5.59 7.04
CA MET A 73 -6.35 6.63 6.69
C MET A 73 -6.99 8.02 6.69
N LYS A 74 -8.18 8.15 6.11
CA LYS A 74 -8.90 9.44 6.04
C LYS A 74 -9.27 9.96 7.42
N LYS A 75 -9.57 9.08 8.37
CA LYS A 75 -9.86 9.47 9.75
C LYS A 75 -8.63 9.96 10.50
N LYS A 76 -7.47 9.46 10.15
CA LYS A 76 -6.21 9.71 10.89
C LYS A 76 -5.36 10.80 10.27
N ILE A 77 -5.46 11.02 8.98
CA ILE A 77 -4.64 11.99 8.25
C ILE A 77 -5.50 13.13 7.73
N THR A 78 -5.08 14.37 8.02
CA THR A 78 -5.75 15.55 7.48
C THR A 78 -5.41 15.69 6.00
N CYS A 79 -6.41 15.51 5.14
CA CYS A 79 -6.26 15.62 3.69
C CYS A 79 -7.64 15.76 3.07
N ASP A 80 -7.71 16.19 1.81
CA ASP A 80 -8.99 16.33 1.13
C ASP A 80 -9.62 14.97 0.84
N ARG A 81 -8.81 14.00 0.40
CA ARG A 81 -9.26 12.62 0.22
C ARG A 81 -8.08 11.65 0.12
N ILE A 82 -8.41 10.36 0.14
CA ILE A 82 -7.43 9.31 -0.15
C ILE A 82 -7.58 8.94 -1.63
N GLY A 83 -6.53 9.20 -2.40
CA GLY A 83 -6.48 8.81 -3.81
C GLY A 83 -6.08 7.35 -3.94
N MET A 84 -6.59 6.70 -4.97
CA MET A 84 -6.30 5.30 -5.26
C MET A 84 -5.77 5.18 -6.68
N SER A 85 -4.68 4.41 -6.86
CA SER A 85 -4.10 4.18 -8.17
C SER A 85 -3.51 2.79 -8.25
N VAL A 86 -3.56 2.19 -9.44
CA VAL A 86 -2.88 0.92 -9.75
C VAL A 86 -1.99 1.19 -10.96
N VAL A 87 -0.69 1.02 -10.80
CA VAL A 87 0.28 1.28 -11.87
C VAL A 87 1.02 -0.01 -12.27
N GLY A 88 1.77 -0.62 -11.35
CA GLY A 88 2.38 -1.92 -11.55
C GLY A 88 3.60 -1.95 -12.47
N LEU A 89 4.28 -0.83 -12.68
CA LEU A 89 5.44 -0.78 -13.57
C LEU A 89 6.77 -1.13 -12.88
N ASP A 90 6.82 -1.01 -11.56
CA ASP A 90 8.05 -1.13 -10.78
C ASP A 90 8.24 -2.49 -10.12
N VAL A 91 7.18 -3.10 -9.61
CA VAL A 91 7.23 -4.40 -8.92
C VAL A 91 6.27 -5.38 -9.58
N PRO A 92 6.72 -6.58 -10.00
CA PRO A 92 5.85 -7.57 -10.66
C PRO A 92 4.98 -8.33 -9.65
N HIS A 93 4.21 -7.60 -8.87
CA HIS A 93 3.28 -8.10 -7.87
C HIS A 93 2.19 -7.05 -7.74
N ALA A 94 0.97 -7.42 -8.07
CA ALA A 94 -0.17 -6.49 -8.10
C ALA A 94 -0.28 -5.72 -6.79
N HIS A 95 -0.52 -4.42 -6.89
CA HIS A 95 -0.69 -3.58 -5.70
C HIS A 95 -1.48 -2.32 -6.02
N ILE A 96 -2.17 -1.83 -5.00
CA ILE A 96 -2.92 -0.58 -5.06
C ILE A 96 -2.17 0.46 -4.22
N HIS A 97 -2.01 1.66 -4.78
CA HIS A 97 -1.49 2.81 -4.03
C HIS A 97 -2.65 3.55 -3.40
N LEU A 98 -2.57 3.80 -2.09
CA LEU A 98 -3.47 4.70 -1.38
C LEU A 98 -2.64 5.89 -0.89
N ILE A 99 -3.01 7.09 -1.32
CA ILE A 99 -2.20 8.29 -1.08
C ILE A 99 -3.11 9.40 -0.55
N PRO A 100 -2.77 10.02 0.61
CA PRO A 100 -3.48 11.21 1.06
C PRO A 100 -3.21 12.34 0.08
N ILE A 101 -4.25 12.96 -0.46
CA ILE A 101 -4.09 13.97 -1.50
C ILE A 101 -4.91 15.23 -1.22
N ASN A 102 -4.37 16.38 -1.68
CA ASN A 102 -5.03 17.68 -1.69
C ASN A 102 -5.06 18.27 -3.10
N SER A 103 -4.33 17.68 -4.03
CA SER A 103 -4.26 18.13 -5.43
C SER A 103 -3.90 16.98 -6.34
N PHE A 104 -4.10 17.16 -7.65
CA PHE A 104 -3.69 16.17 -8.65
C PHE A 104 -2.20 15.86 -8.58
N GLU A 105 -1.38 16.85 -8.26
CA GLU A 105 0.08 16.69 -8.18
C GLU A 105 0.51 15.70 -7.10
N ASP A 106 -0.32 15.49 -6.09
CA ASP A 106 -0.02 14.52 -5.03
C ASP A 106 -0.04 13.07 -5.53
N MET A 107 -0.63 12.81 -6.71
CA MET A 107 -0.64 11.51 -7.38
C MET A 107 0.34 11.43 -8.55
N ASN A 108 1.23 12.39 -8.68
CA ASN A 108 2.19 12.42 -9.78
C ASN A 108 3.40 11.54 -9.45
N PHE A 109 3.42 10.35 -10.02
CA PHE A 109 4.50 9.36 -9.81
C PHE A 109 5.82 9.76 -10.45
N SER A 110 5.84 10.83 -11.27
CA SER A 110 7.08 11.36 -11.85
C SER A 110 7.81 12.31 -10.92
N LYS A 111 7.16 12.74 -9.84
CA LYS A 111 7.79 13.63 -8.87
C LYS A 111 8.76 12.89 -7.96
N PRO A 112 9.76 13.60 -7.41
CA PRO A 112 10.63 13.01 -6.40
C PRO A 112 9.81 12.55 -5.19
N THR A 113 10.17 11.41 -4.63
CA THR A 113 9.55 10.89 -3.43
C THR A 113 10.10 11.60 -2.18
N LEU A 114 9.32 11.55 -1.10
CA LEU A 114 9.78 12.09 0.17
C LEU A 114 10.84 11.18 0.77
N LYS A 115 11.76 11.79 1.52
CA LYS A 115 12.77 11.03 2.28
C LYS A 115 12.45 11.20 3.75
N LEU A 116 11.78 10.20 4.32
CA LEU A 116 11.38 10.19 5.71
C LEU A 116 12.36 9.35 6.53
N THR A 117 12.59 9.77 7.77
CA THR A 117 13.42 8.99 8.69
C THR A 117 12.67 7.73 9.14
N SER A 118 13.40 6.75 9.66
CA SER A 118 12.79 5.55 10.24
C SER A 118 11.83 5.90 11.36
N GLU A 119 12.16 6.90 12.17
CA GLU A 119 11.30 7.36 13.25
C GLU A 119 9.99 7.95 12.72
N GLU A 120 10.07 8.79 11.68
CA GLU A 120 8.88 9.35 11.03
C GLU A 120 8.00 8.24 10.45
N MET A 121 8.60 7.27 9.76
CA MET A 121 7.88 6.13 9.19
C MET A 121 7.19 5.30 10.28
N LEU A 122 7.89 5.05 11.38
CA LEU A 122 7.32 4.28 12.50
C LEU A 122 6.15 5.02 13.13
N ASN A 123 6.26 6.33 13.31
CA ASN A 123 5.18 7.14 13.88
C ASN A 123 3.94 7.13 12.98
N ILE A 124 4.13 7.22 11.66
CA ILE A 124 3.02 7.14 10.70
C ILE A 124 2.39 5.75 10.75
N CYS A 125 3.21 4.71 10.80
CA CYS A 125 2.72 3.33 10.87
C CYS A 125 1.87 3.12 12.13
N GLU A 126 2.35 3.57 13.28
CA GLU A 126 1.60 3.45 14.55
C GLU A 126 0.28 4.22 14.48
N LEU A 127 0.28 5.42 13.87
CA LEU A 127 -0.93 6.21 13.70
C LEU A 127 -1.97 5.47 12.86
N LEU A 128 -1.54 4.77 11.81
CA LEU A 128 -2.42 4.15 10.82
C LEU A 128 -2.77 2.69 11.12
N LYS A 129 -2.21 2.10 12.17
CA LYS A 129 -2.48 0.70 12.48
C LYS A 129 -3.97 0.42 12.61
N LEU A 130 -4.38 -0.69 12.00
CA LEU A 130 -5.77 -1.10 11.93
C LEU A 130 -5.85 -2.61 12.12
N THR A 131 -6.78 -3.05 12.96
CA THR A 131 -7.08 -4.47 13.11
C THR A 131 -8.08 -4.89 12.03
N ALA A 132 -7.72 -5.89 11.26
CA ALA A 132 -8.56 -6.38 10.18
C ALA A 132 -9.75 -7.19 10.68
#